data_47b68ae6fe3a4eb56c4ed3fd78229739
#
_entry.id   47b68ae6fe3a4eb56c4ed3fd78229739
#
_cell.length_a   1.000
_cell.length_b   1.000
_cell.length_c   1.000
_cell.angle_alpha   90.00
_cell.angle_beta   90.00
_cell.angle_gamma   90.00
#
_symmetry.space_group_name_H-M   'P 1'
#
loop_
_entity.id
_entity.type
_entity.pdbx_description
1 polymer ?
#
loop_
_entity_poly.entity_id
_entity_poly.type
_entity_poly.pdbx_seq_one_letter_code
_entity_poly.pdbx_strand_id
1 'polypeptide(L)'
;MSTPEIQRNVELHLAKGELREAIDLMMAATENSSTNIREKTINLSGRFYDWYQEYMSGNEVEVSEKNQIRKALLELVRELPDLD
;
A
#
# COMPACT_ATOMS: atom_id res chain seq x y z
N MET A 1 1.32 -5.18 16.81
CA MET A 1 0.99 -3.79 16.44
C MET A 1 -0.51 -3.66 16.28
N SER A 2 -1.12 -2.66 16.90
CA SER A 2 -2.56 -2.46 16.83
C SER A 2 -2.98 -1.85 15.49
N THR A 3 -4.25 -2.03 15.13
CA THR A 3 -4.79 -1.44 13.90
C THR A 3 -4.59 0.09 13.85
N PRO A 4 -4.88 0.86 14.91
CA PRO A 4 -4.62 2.31 14.87
C PRO A 4 -3.16 2.66 14.65
N GLU A 5 -2.22 1.88 15.20
CA GLU A 5 -0.80 2.11 14.97
C GLU A 5 -0.41 1.87 13.52
N ILE A 6 -0.92 0.77 12.93
CA ILE A 6 -0.67 0.44 11.53
C ILE A 6 -1.21 1.54 10.64
N GLN A 7 -2.45 1.97 10.88
CA GLN A 7 -3.08 3.04 10.10
C GLN A 7 -2.27 4.32 10.16
N ARG A 8 -1.83 4.70 11.36
CA ARG A 8 -1.00 5.89 11.55
C ARG A 8 0.31 5.79 10.80
N ASN A 9 0.98 4.64 10.91
CA ASN A 9 2.28 4.45 10.27
C ASN A 9 2.18 4.43 8.75
N VAL A 10 1.15 3.79 8.20
CA VAL A 10 0.93 3.79 6.75
C VAL A 10 0.65 5.20 6.27
N GLU A 11 -0.23 5.93 6.95
CA GLU A 11 -0.56 7.31 6.57
C GLU A 11 0.66 8.22 6.67
N LEU A 12 1.51 8.02 7.67
CA LEU A 12 2.73 8.79 7.83
C LEU A 12 3.69 8.56 6.66
N HIS A 13 3.88 7.30 6.25
CA HIS A 13 4.71 6.99 5.10
C HIS A 13 4.14 7.62 3.82
N LEU A 14 2.82 7.56 3.65
CA LEU A 14 2.17 8.19 2.50
C LEU A 14 2.38 9.70 2.49
N ALA A 15 2.29 10.33 3.65
CA ALA A 15 2.50 11.79 3.78
C ALA A 15 3.92 12.19 3.44
N LYS A 16 4.89 11.29 3.65
CA LYS A 16 6.30 11.55 3.34
C LYS A 16 6.68 11.15 1.92
N GLY A 17 5.73 10.64 1.13
CA GLY A 17 6.01 10.16 -0.22
C GLY A 17 6.70 8.80 -0.25
N GLU A 18 6.64 8.06 0.84
CA GLU A 18 7.27 6.74 0.98
C GLU A 18 6.26 5.65 0.66
N LEU A 19 5.80 5.62 -0.59
CA LEU A 19 4.73 4.70 -1.01
C LEU A 19 5.15 3.23 -0.89
N ARG A 20 6.41 2.92 -1.22
CA ARG A 20 6.93 1.56 -1.11
C ARG A 20 6.86 1.05 0.33
N GLU A 21 7.31 1.87 1.26
CA GLU A 21 7.32 1.52 2.68
C GLU A 21 5.89 1.33 3.21
N ALA A 22 4.97 2.17 2.75
CA ALA A 22 3.56 2.06 3.13
C ALA A 22 2.96 0.75 2.63
N ILE A 23 3.24 0.37 1.38
CA ILE A 23 2.75 -0.88 0.80
C ILE A 23 3.34 -2.09 1.52
N ASP A 24 4.64 -2.07 1.79
CA ASP A 24 5.30 -3.19 2.48
C ASP A 24 4.74 -3.36 3.88
N LEU A 25 4.45 -2.27 4.57
CA LEU A 25 3.83 -2.33 5.90
C LEU A 25 2.43 -2.93 5.83
N MET A 26 1.63 -2.54 4.82
CA MET A 26 0.30 -3.12 4.64
C MET A 26 0.36 -4.62 4.31
N MET A 27 1.34 -5.03 3.50
CA MET A 27 1.52 -6.45 3.18
C MET A 27 1.81 -7.25 4.46
N ALA A 28 2.70 -6.74 5.31
CA ALA A 28 3.03 -7.39 6.57
C ALA A 28 1.81 -7.41 7.52
N ALA A 29 1.10 -6.30 7.61
CA ALA A 29 -0.03 -6.16 8.52
C ALA A 29 -1.22 -7.05 8.13
N THR A 30 -1.38 -7.36 6.85
CA THR A 30 -2.52 -8.14 6.37
C THR A 30 -2.18 -9.62 6.16
N GLU A 31 -0.99 -10.05 6.56
CA GLU A 31 -0.52 -11.42 6.33
C GLU A 31 -1.50 -12.47 6.88
N ASN A 32 -2.08 -12.21 8.04
CA ASN A 32 -3.02 -13.12 8.70
C ASN A 32 -4.46 -12.56 8.73
N SER A 33 -4.74 -11.58 7.90
CA SER A 33 -6.06 -10.94 7.84
C SER A 33 -7.04 -11.73 6.99
N SER A 34 -8.28 -11.25 6.96
CA SER A 34 -9.31 -11.84 6.10
C SER A 34 -8.87 -11.81 4.64
N THR A 35 -9.32 -12.80 3.88
CA THR A 35 -8.95 -13.00 2.48
C THR A 35 -9.16 -11.74 1.64
N ASN A 36 -10.28 -11.05 1.85
CA ASN A 36 -10.64 -9.90 1.03
C ASN A 36 -9.63 -8.75 1.14
N ILE A 37 -9.29 -8.35 2.36
CA ILE A 37 -8.34 -7.24 2.58
C ILE A 37 -6.93 -7.66 2.14
N ARG A 38 -6.56 -8.90 2.36
CA ARG A 38 -5.29 -9.46 1.92
C ARG A 38 -5.16 -9.45 0.40
N GLU A 39 -6.20 -9.90 -0.31
CA GLU A 39 -6.20 -9.93 -1.77
C GLU A 39 -6.09 -8.52 -2.37
N LYS A 40 -6.82 -7.57 -1.82
CA LYS A 40 -6.73 -6.17 -2.27
C LYS A 40 -5.34 -5.62 -2.08
N THR A 41 -4.71 -5.95 -0.97
CA THR A 41 -3.34 -5.49 -0.67
C THR A 41 -2.34 -6.12 -1.64
N ILE A 42 -2.46 -7.41 -1.92
CA ILE A 42 -1.60 -8.11 -2.88
C ILE A 42 -1.72 -7.48 -4.27
N ASN A 43 -2.94 -7.23 -4.73
CA ASN A 43 -3.16 -6.61 -6.04
C ASN A 43 -2.56 -5.22 -6.11
N LEU A 44 -2.71 -4.44 -5.07
CA LEU A 44 -2.17 -3.09 -5.03
C LEU A 44 -0.64 -3.10 -5.01
N SER A 45 -0.06 -4.02 -4.24
CA SER A 45 1.39 -4.21 -4.20
C SER A 45 1.92 -4.60 -5.57
N GLY A 46 1.23 -5.52 -6.27
CA GLY A 46 1.61 -5.92 -7.63
C GLY A 46 1.61 -4.75 -8.60
N ARG A 47 0.55 -3.93 -8.57
CA ARG A 47 0.46 -2.74 -9.41
C ARG A 47 1.61 -1.77 -9.16
N PHE A 48 1.93 -1.55 -7.88
CA PHE A 48 3.02 -0.65 -7.52
C PHE A 48 4.36 -1.16 -8.01
N TYR A 49 4.67 -2.43 -7.77
CA TYR A 49 5.97 -2.96 -8.15
C TYR A 49 6.13 -3.08 -9.67
N ASP A 50 5.05 -3.34 -10.41
CA ASP A 50 5.09 -3.28 -11.89
C ASP A 50 5.43 -1.86 -12.35
N TRP A 51 4.78 -0.85 -11.79
CA TRP A 51 5.07 0.54 -12.07
C TRP A 51 6.50 0.90 -11.69
N TYR A 52 6.94 0.44 -10.53
CA TYR A 52 8.27 0.74 -9.99
C TYR A 52 9.37 0.13 -10.87
N GLN A 53 9.18 -1.09 -11.35
CA GLN A 53 10.14 -1.74 -12.25
C GLN A 53 10.28 -0.97 -13.56
N GLU A 54 9.18 -0.51 -14.12
CA GLU A 54 9.21 0.32 -15.33
C GLU A 54 9.96 1.62 -15.09
N TYR A 55 9.68 2.25 -13.96
CA TYR A 55 10.35 3.48 -13.56
C TYR A 55 11.86 3.27 -13.42
N MET A 56 12.27 2.21 -12.73
CA MET A 56 13.69 1.92 -12.48
C MET A 56 14.42 1.47 -13.75
N SER A 57 13.70 0.96 -14.73
CA SER A 57 14.27 0.56 -16.02
C SER A 57 14.46 1.73 -16.98
N GLY A 58 14.07 2.93 -16.56
CA GLY A 58 14.18 4.13 -17.39
C GLY A 58 13.07 4.29 -18.42
N ASN A 59 12.03 3.46 -18.35
CA ASN A 59 10.88 3.58 -19.23
C ASN A 59 9.98 4.72 -18.78
N GLU A 60 9.21 5.28 -19.71
CA GLU A 60 8.21 6.28 -19.34
C GLU A 60 7.14 5.65 -18.49
N VAL A 61 6.80 6.30 -17.38
CA VAL A 61 5.72 5.87 -16.49
C VAL A 61 4.79 7.03 -16.23
N GLU A 62 3.53 6.71 -15.98
CA GLU A 62 2.54 7.74 -15.67
C GLU A 62 2.56 8.05 -14.19
N VAL A 63 2.74 9.33 -13.86
CA VAL A 63 2.64 9.81 -12.48
C VAL A 63 1.24 9.58 -11.93
N SER A 64 0.22 9.64 -12.80
CA SER A 64 -1.15 9.37 -12.42
C SER A 64 -1.36 7.97 -11.86
N GLU A 65 -0.63 6.97 -12.37
CA GLU A 65 -0.70 5.60 -11.86
C GLU A 65 -0.20 5.55 -10.41
N LYS A 66 0.90 6.21 -10.12
CA LYS A 66 1.43 6.30 -8.75
C LYS A 66 0.42 6.95 -7.81
N ASN A 67 -0.21 8.03 -8.26
CA ASN A 67 -1.19 8.76 -7.46
C ASN A 67 -2.44 7.91 -7.20
N GLN A 68 -2.88 7.13 -8.19
CA GLN A 68 -4.01 6.22 -8.03
C GLN A 68 -3.69 5.13 -7.01
N ILE A 69 -2.49 4.59 -7.06
CA ILE A 69 -2.04 3.57 -6.09
C ILE A 69 -2.03 4.15 -4.68
N ARG A 70 -1.51 5.37 -4.52
CA ARG A 70 -1.50 6.06 -3.22
C ARG A 70 -2.91 6.23 -2.67
N LYS A 71 -3.82 6.70 -3.51
CA LYS A 71 -5.22 6.91 -3.12
C LYS A 71 -5.88 5.61 -2.73
N ALA A 72 -5.68 4.56 -3.53
CA ALA A 72 -6.23 3.25 -3.26
C ALA A 72 -5.70 2.67 -1.94
N LEU A 73 -4.42 2.87 -1.66
CA LEU A 73 -3.82 2.42 -0.41
C LEU A 73 -4.40 3.16 0.79
N LEU A 74 -4.59 4.46 0.67
CA LEU A 74 -5.19 5.26 1.73
C LEU A 74 -6.61 4.79 2.05
N GLU A 75 -7.38 4.48 1.03
CA GLU A 75 -8.72 3.93 1.22
C GLU A 75 -8.67 2.54 1.86
N LEU A 76 -7.73 1.71 1.40
CA LEU A 76 -7.59 0.35 1.89
C LEU A 76 -7.17 0.28 3.36
N VAL A 77 -6.26 1.18 3.78
CA VAL A 77 -5.80 1.18 5.18
C VAL A 77 -6.92 1.53 6.15
N ARG A 78 -7.89 2.31 5.68
CA ARG A 78 -9.06 2.67 6.49
C ARG A 78 -10.05 1.51 6.65
N GLU A 79 -9.94 0.50 5.78
CA GLU A 79 -10.78 -0.71 5.84
C GLU A 79 -10.19 -1.79 6.74
N LEU A 80 -9.00 -1.58 7.32
CA LEU A 80 -8.38 -2.58 8.18
C LEU A 80 -9.30 -2.94 9.33
N PRO A 81 -9.57 -4.25 9.53
CA PRO A 81 -10.32 -4.69 10.69
C PRO A 81 -9.49 -4.55 11.95
N ASP A 82 -10.13 -4.72 13.09
CA ASP A 82 -9.42 -4.75 14.35
C ASP A 82 -8.56 -6.02 14.39
N LEU A 83 -7.24 -5.84 14.48
CA LEU A 83 -6.26 -6.93 14.37
C LEU A 83 -5.80 -7.46 15.73
N ASP A 84 -6.36 -6.98 16.81
CA ASP A 84 -5.97 -7.40 18.17
C ASP A 84 -6.64 -8.69 18.62
#